data_1d7115efccfac5523738239f16e350b2
#
_entry.id   1d7115efccfac5523738239f16e350b2
#
_cell.length_a   1.000
_cell.length_b   1.000
_cell.length_c   1.000
_cell.angle_alpha   90.00
_cell.angle_beta   90.00
_cell.angle_gamma   90.00
#
_symmetry.space_group_name_H-M   'P 1'
#
loop_
_entity.id
_entity.type
_entity.pdbx_description
1 polymer ?
#
loop_
_entity_poly.entity_id
_entity_poly.type
_entity_poly.pdbx_seq_one_letter_code
_entity_poly.pdbx_strand_id
1 'polypeptide(L)'
;SDVYKRQGADMNLMRSDKRPVAEVDYGFVGDVKEVNADLLASLIHQGIVPVLAPLTHDKQGHMLNTNADTIAGEAAKALAKHFEVTLMFCFEKKGVLLDENDDESVIPEIDRIAFKGYVEQGIIQGGMIPKLENAYQAIDAGVKQVIITQASEIHQGKGTRVF
;
A
#
# COMPACT_ATOMS: atom_id res chain seq x y z
N SER A 1 -4.63 14.42 -18.69
CA SER A 1 -5.35 14.30 -17.41
C SER A 1 -4.66 15.20 -16.38
N ASP A 2 -5.44 15.98 -15.67
CA ASP A 2 -4.92 16.85 -14.62
C ASP A 2 -4.58 16.00 -13.39
N VAL A 3 -3.35 16.14 -12.91
CA VAL A 3 -2.89 15.46 -11.68
C VAL A 3 -3.05 16.43 -10.52
N TYR A 4 -3.89 16.08 -9.55
CA TYR A 4 -4.08 16.86 -8.34
C TYR A 4 -3.44 16.14 -7.15
N LYS A 5 -2.43 16.79 -6.55
CA LYS A 5 -1.84 16.32 -5.30
C LYS A 5 -2.82 16.61 -4.16
N ARG A 6 -3.22 15.58 -3.44
CA ARG A 6 -4.11 15.66 -2.28
C ARG A 6 -3.49 14.95 -1.09
N GLN A 7 -3.80 15.45 0.10
CA GLN A 7 -3.51 14.75 1.34
C GLN A 7 -4.65 13.76 1.61
N GLY A 8 -4.39 12.67 2.30
CA GLY A 8 -5.46 11.78 2.75
C GLY A 8 -6.50 12.48 3.63
N ALA A 9 -6.12 13.60 4.26
CA ALA A 9 -7.00 14.47 5.03
C ALA A 9 -7.92 15.34 4.18
N ASP A 10 -7.52 15.68 2.95
CA ASP A 10 -8.30 16.57 2.09
C ASP A 10 -9.65 15.92 1.73
N MET A 11 -10.71 16.75 1.71
CA MET A 11 -12.08 16.32 1.38
C MET A 11 -12.60 15.18 2.26
N ASN A 12 -12.04 14.97 3.45
CA ASN A 12 -12.34 13.80 4.31
C ASN A 12 -12.11 12.46 3.60
N LEU A 13 -11.08 12.36 2.76
CA LEU A 13 -10.78 11.13 2.04
C LEU A 13 -10.36 10.00 2.97
N MET A 14 -9.51 10.30 3.97
CA MET A 14 -9.01 9.29 4.91
C MET A 14 -9.03 9.81 6.34
N ARG A 15 -9.75 9.11 7.19
CA ARG A 15 -9.77 9.32 8.63
C ARG A 15 -8.88 8.29 9.33
N SER A 16 -8.12 8.77 10.30
CA SER A 16 -7.30 7.94 11.18
C SER A 16 -7.61 8.21 12.64
N ASP A 17 -7.36 7.24 13.49
CA ASP A 17 -7.24 7.47 14.91
C ASP A 17 -5.75 7.71 15.25
N LYS A 18 -5.48 8.60 16.20
CA LYS A 18 -4.12 8.78 16.71
C LYS A 18 -3.65 7.46 17.32
N ARG A 19 -2.44 7.02 16.93
CA ARG A 19 -1.85 5.80 17.51
C ARG A 19 -1.72 5.93 19.01
N PRO A 20 -2.23 4.95 19.78
CA PRO A 20 -2.09 4.97 21.22
C PRO A 20 -0.62 4.97 21.67
N VAL A 21 -0.32 5.69 22.73
CA VAL A 21 0.99 5.60 23.38
C VAL A 21 1.10 4.23 24.06
N ALA A 22 2.16 3.51 23.73
CA ALA A 22 2.51 2.23 24.35
C ALA A 22 3.94 2.36 24.97
N GLU A 23 4.87 1.51 24.58
CA GLU A 23 6.27 1.63 25.01
C GLU A 23 6.96 2.87 24.45
N VAL A 24 6.49 3.32 23.26
CA VAL A 24 7.02 4.50 22.57
C VAL A 24 5.86 5.43 22.23
N ASP A 25 6.02 6.72 22.49
CA ASP A 25 5.12 7.76 21.97
C ASP A 25 5.58 8.18 20.57
N TYR A 26 4.81 7.80 19.57
CA TYR A 26 5.05 8.19 18.17
C TYR A 26 4.52 9.59 17.82
N GLY A 27 3.98 10.34 18.79
CA GLY A 27 3.44 11.68 18.56
C GLY A 27 2.17 11.68 17.70
N PHE A 28 2.16 12.48 16.64
CA PHE A 28 1.02 12.62 15.73
C PHE A 28 1.04 11.59 14.60
N VAL A 29 1.08 10.30 14.94
CA VAL A 29 0.95 9.19 14.00
C VAL A 29 -0.48 8.67 14.01
N GLY A 30 -1.03 8.39 12.82
CA GLY A 30 -2.39 7.90 12.62
C GLY A 30 -2.44 6.48 12.06
N ASP A 31 -3.39 5.72 12.58
CA ASP A 31 -3.79 4.43 12.04
C ASP A 31 -5.12 4.60 11.29
N VAL A 32 -5.13 4.31 9.98
CA VAL A 32 -6.31 4.53 9.11
C VAL A 32 -7.49 3.68 9.59
N LYS A 33 -8.65 4.31 9.70
CA LYS A 33 -9.92 3.67 10.11
C LYS A 33 -10.98 3.72 9.04
N GLU A 34 -10.96 4.75 8.20
CA GLU A 34 -12.03 4.98 7.24
C GLU A 34 -11.46 5.62 5.97
N VAL A 35 -11.88 5.12 4.82
CA VAL A 35 -11.60 5.71 3.51
C VAL A 35 -12.94 6.01 2.83
N ASN A 36 -13.11 7.24 2.34
CA ASN A 36 -14.29 7.62 1.56
C ASN A 36 -14.16 7.09 0.14
N ALA A 37 -14.52 5.82 -0.03
CA ALA A 37 -14.40 5.10 -1.30
C ALA A 37 -15.24 5.74 -2.42
N ASP A 38 -16.47 6.17 -2.10
CA ASP A 38 -17.39 6.76 -3.08
C ASP A 38 -16.84 8.08 -3.65
N LEU A 39 -16.30 8.94 -2.77
CA LEU A 39 -15.68 10.18 -3.21
C LEU A 39 -14.44 9.92 -4.06
N LEU A 40 -13.58 8.97 -3.65
CA LEU A 40 -12.38 8.62 -4.39
C LEU A 40 -12.73 8.03 -5.76
N ALA A 41 -13.72 7.15 -5.84
CA ALA A 41 -14.24 6.60 -7.08
C ALA A 41 -14.85 7.68 -7.98
N SER A 42 -15.60 8.62 -7.41
CA SER A 42 -16.18 9.75 -8.15
C SER A 42 -15.10 10.63 -8.81
N LEU A 43 -14.02 10.92 -8.11
CA LEU A 43 -12.88 11.67 -8.68
C LEU A 43 -12.27 10.93 -9.87
N ILE A 44 -12.07 9.62 -9.74
CA ILE A 44 -11.52 8.77 -10.82
C ILE A 44 -12.45 8.75 -12.02
N HIS A 45 -13.76 8.61 -11.82
CA HIS A 45 -14.76 8.64 -12.91
C HIS A 45 -14.79 9.97 -13.67
N GLN A 46 -14.39 11.07 -13.01
CA GLN A 46 -14.23 12.38 -13.64
C GLN A 46 -12.89 12.56 -14.37
N GLY A 47 -12.07 11.51 -14.45
CA GLY A 47 -10.76 11.54 -15.10
C GLY A 47 -9.66 12.18 -14.25
N ILE A 48 -9.92 12.42 -12.97
CA ILE A 48 -8.92 12.94 -12.03
C ILE A 48 -8.04 11.79 -11.55
N VAL A 49 -6.73 11.99 -11.60
CA VAL A 49 -5.75 11.08 -11.00
C VAL A 49 -5.39 11.60 -9.59
N PRO A 50 -5.94 10.98 -8.52
CA PRO A 50 -5.62 11.41 -7.16
C PRO A 50 -4.19 11.01 -6.78
N VAL A 51 -3.40 11.99 -6.29
CA VAL A 51 -2.09 11.75 -5.68
C VAL A 51 -2.21 12.03 -4.19
N LEU A 52 -2.16 10.97 -3.38
CA LEU A 52 -2.39 11.05 -1.94
C LEU A 52 -1.07 11.17 -1.18
N ALA A 53 -0.90 12.26 -0.42
CA ALA A 53 0.17 12.35 0.56
C ALA A 53 -0.21 11.56 1.84
N PRO A 54 0.77 11.03 2.60
CA PRO A 54 0.51 10.20 3.77
C PRO A 54 0.15 11.03 5.01
N LEU A 55 -0.82 11.92 4.85
CA LEU A 55 -1.38 12.79 5.90
C LEU A 55 -2.89 12.56 5.98
N THR A 56 -3.35 12.20 7.14
CA THR A 56 -4.75 11.94 7.46
C THR A 56 -5.25 12.87 8.56
N HIS A 57 -6.48 12.75 9.01
CA HIS A 57 -7.06 13.56 10.07
C HIS A 57 -7.91 12.71 11.02
N ASP A 58 -8.13 13.19 12.24
CA ASP A 58 -8.93 12.53 13.28
C ASP A 58 -10.36 13.05 13.41
N LYS A 59 -10.79 13.98 12.55
CA LYS A 59 -12.05 14.75 12.66
C LYS A 59 -12.12 15.67 13.90
N GLN A 60 -11.01 15.85 14.62
CA GLN A 60 -10.93 16.70 15.82
C GLN A 60 -9.99 17.91 15.61
N GLY A 61 -9.55 18.13 14.37
CA GLY A 61 -8.65 19.23 14.01
C GLY A 61 -7.17 18.88 14.00
N HIS A 62 -6.80 17.62 14.23
CA HIS A 62 -5.41 17.20 14.17
C HIS A 62 -5.09 16.51 12.85
N MET A 63 -3.93 16.85 12.31
CA MET A 63 -3.30 16.14 11.19
C MET A 63 -2.41 15.03 11.74
N LEU A 64 -2.52 13.85 11.13
CA LEU A 64 -1.78 12.66 11.56
C LEU A 64 -0.90 12.17 10.41
N ASN A 65 0.38 11.95 10.70
CA ASN A 65 1.31 11.29 9.78
C ASN A 65 0.99 9.80 9.70
N THR A 66 0.92 9.28 8.48
CA THR A 66 0.55 7.87 8.24
C THR A 66 1.58 7.24 7.29
N ASN A 67 1.82 5.95 7.44
CA ASN A 67 2.71 5.25 6.53
C ASN A 67 2.14 5.23 5.09
N ALA A 68 2.97 5.52 4.08
CA ALA A 68 2.53 5.61 2.69
C ALA A 68 2.03 4.27 2.12
N ASP A 69 2.66 3.15 2.50
CA ASP A 69 2.20 1.81 2.10
C ASP A 69 0.80 1.53 2.68
N THR A 70 0.55 1.99 3.92
CA THR A 70 -0.79 1.90 4.53
C THR A 70 -1.81 2.73 3.76
N ILE A 71 -1.49 3.97 3.39
CA ILE A 71 -2.38 4.81 2.56
C ILE A 71 -2.72 4.11 1.24
N ALA A 72 -1.70 3.57 0.56
CA ALA A 72 -1.89 2.88 -0.71
C ALA A 72 -2.76 1.61 -0.56
N GLY A 73 -2.48 0.80 0.46
CA GLY A 73 -3.24 -0.41 0.76
C GLY A 73 -4.70 -0.11 1.12
N GLU A 74 -4.96 0.86 1.99
CA GLU A 74 -6.31 1.24 2.40
C GLU A 74 -7.11 1.86 1.25
N ALA A 75 -6.48 2.69 0.40
CA ALA A 75 -7.10 3.20 -0.81
C ALA A 75 -7.46 2.08 -1.79
N ALA A 76 -6.54 1.12 -2.01
CA ALA A 76 -6.78 -0.02 -2.89
C ALA A 76 -7.95 -0.90 -2.40
N LYS A 77 -7.98 -1.21 -1.10
CA LYS A 77 -9.08 -1.98 -0.47
C LYS A 77 -10.43 -1.28 -0.61
N ALA A 78 -10.45 0.04 -0.40
CA ALA A 78 -11.67 0.83 -0.53
C ALA A 78 -12.17 0.85 -1.99
N LEU A 79 -11.25 1.06 -2.95
CA LEU A 79 -11.56 1.10 -4.38
C LEU A 79 -11.94 -0.26 -4.97
N ALA A 80 -11.53 -1.37 -4.37
CA ALA A 80 -11.88 -2.73 -4.83
C ALA A 80 -13.39 -3.00 -4.83
N LYS A 81 -14.18 -2.17 -4.12
CA LYS A 81 -15.65 -2.20 -4.15
C LYS A 81 -16.24 -1.59 -5.43
N HIS A 82 -15.48 -0.76 -6.13
CA HIS A 82 -15.93 0.00 -7.30
C HIS A 82 -15.20 -0.40 -8.59
N PHE A 83 -14.00 -0.93 -8.47
CA PHE A 83 -13.10 -1.22 -9.59
C PHE A 83 -12.41 -2.56 -9.42
N GLU A 84 -11.94 -3.12 -10.53
CA GLU A 84 -10.92 -4.16 -10.51
C GLU A 84 -9.55 -3.49 -10.24
N VAL A 85 -9.01 -3.68 -9.04
CA VAL A 85 -7.82 -2.96 -8.56
C VAL A 85 -6.58 -3.83 -8.62
N THR A 86 -5.51 -3.29 -9.19
CA THR A 86 -4.14 -3.79 -9.04
C THR A 86 -3.37 -2.78 -8.18
N LEU A 87 -2.85 -3.23 -7.03
CA LEU A 87 -2.00 -2.42 -6.16
C LEU A 87 -0.53 -2.66 -6.52
N MET A 88 0.21 -1.59 -6.80
CA MET A 88 1.64 -1.66 -7.06
C MET A 88 2.43 -0.96 -5.97
N PHE A 89 3.26 -1.72 -5.25
CA PHE A 89 4.26 -1.16 -4.34
C PHE A 89 5.58 -0.98 -5.08
N CYS A 90 6.03 0.28 -5.17
CA CYS A 90 7.27 0.64 -5.83
C CYS A 90 8.36 0.97 -4.81
N PHE A 91 9.53 0.37 -4.96
CA PHE A 91 10.68 0.61 -4.11
C PHE A 91 12.02 0.41 -4.88
N GLU A 92 13.13 0.26 -4.17
CA GLU A 92 14.46 0.28 -4.78
C GLU A 92 14.80 -0.98 -5.60
N LYS A 93 14.24 -2.13 -5.22
CA LYS A 93 14.51 -3.41 -5.88
C LYS A 93 13.45 -3.74 -6.94
N LYS A 94 13.84 -4.53 -7.95
CA LYS A 94 12.96 -4.92 -9.05
C LYS A 94 11.78 -5.79 -8.62
N GLY A 95 11.82 -6.34 -7.42
CA GLY A 95 10.82 -7.22 -6.84
C GLY A 95 11.32 -7.81 -5.52
N VAL A 96 10.68 -8.87 -5.04
CA VAL A 96 11.20 -9.70 -3.96
C VAL A 96 12.30 -10.58 -4.52
N LEU A 97 13.50 -10.50 -3.94
CA LEU A 97 14.67 -11.23 -4.44
C LEU A 97 14.85 -12.55 -3.69
N LEU A 98 15.29 -13.57 -4.39
CA LEU A 98 15.71 -14.85 -3.81
C LEU A 98 17.07 -14.71 -3.09
N ASP A 99 17.97 -13.89 -3.67
CA ASP A 99 19.26 -13.48 -3.08
C ASP A 99 19.31 -11.95 -3.06
N GLU A 100 19.44 -11.35 -1.89
CA GLU A 100 19.45 -9.89 -1.72
C GLU A 100 20.62 -9.20 -2.46
N ASN A 101 21.69 -9.94 -2.75
CA ASN A 101 22.87 -9.46 -3.47
C ASN A 101 22.78 -9.63 -5.00
N ASP A 102 21.76 -10.31 -5.50
CA ASP A 102 21.53 -10.52 -6.92
C ASP A 102 20.22 -9.87 -7.38
N ASP A 103 20.32 -8.68 -7.98
CA ASP A 103 19.15 -7.92 -8.45
C ASP A 103 18.38 -8.61 -9.59
N GLU A 104 18.93 -9.66 -10.21
CA GLU A 104 18.27 -10.46 -11.23
C GLU A 104 17.53 -11.68 -10.65
N SER A 105 17.71 -11.97 -9.36
CA SER A 105 17.09 -13.10 -8.66
C SER A 105 15.62 -12.83 -8.24
N VAL A 106 14.88 -12.07 -9.03
CA VAL A 106 13.48 -11.71 -8.72
C VAL A 106 12.61 -12.96 -8.69
N ILE A 107 11.89 -13.16 -7.59
CA ILE A 107 10.84 -14.16 -7.46
C ILE A 107 9.60 -13.63 -8.21
N PRO A 108 9.18 -14.26 -9.30
CA PRO A 108 8.12 -13.68 -10.16
C PRO A 108 6.74 -13.74 -9.50
N GLU A 109 6.48 -14.76 -8.67
CA GLU A 109 5.18 -14.98 -8.05
C GLU A 109 5.36 -15.54 -6.64
N ILE A 110 4.56 -15.04 -5.69
CA ILE A 110 4.56 -15.50 -4.29
C ILE A 110 3.13 -15.69 -3.82
N ASP A 111 2.76 -16.93 -3.52
CA ASP A 111 1.56 -17.26 -2.78
C ASP A 111 1.84 -17.33 -1.26
N ARG A 112 0.79 -17.53 -0.46
CA ARG A 112 0.91 -17.60 1.02
C ARG A 112 1.76 -18.76 1.51
N ILE A 113 1.81 -19.87 0.77
CA ILE A 113 2.59 -21.06 1.14
C ILE A 113 4.06 -20.79 0.88
N ALA A 114 4.39 -20.28 -0.31
CA ALA A 114 5.74 -19.88 -0.69
C ALA A 114 6.26 -18.77 0.24
N PHE A 115 5.43 -17.78 0.58
CA PHE A 115 5.79 -16.72 1.53
C PHE A 115 6.26 -17.26 2.86
N LYS A 116 5.48 -18.18 3.50
CA LYS A 116 5.86 -18.82 4.75
C LYS A 116 7.17 -19.57 4.62
N GLY A 117 7.33 -20.34 3.55
CA GLY A 117 8.56 -21.07 3.29
C GLY A 117 9.78 -20.16 3.12
N TYR A 118 9.65 -19.05 2.42
CA TYR A 118 10.75 -18.08 2.26
C TYR A 118 11.10 -17.34 3.55
N VAL A 119 10.12 -17.08 4.41
CA VAL A 119 10.37 -16.52 5.75
C VAL A 119 11.12 -17.53 6.63
N GLU A 120 10.69 -18.79 6.65
CA GLU A 120 11.35 -19.86 7.42
C GLU A 120 12.79 -20.12 6.96
N GLN A 121 13.05 -20.00 5.66
CA GLN A 121 14.38 -20.13 5.06
C GLN A 121 15.25 -18.86 5.23
N GLY A 122 14.70 -17.77 5.79
CA GLY A 122 15.41 -16.50 5.95
C GLY A 122 15.67 -15.74 4.64
N ILE A 123 14.99 -16.11 3.55
CA ILE A 123 15.07 -15.39 2.26
C ILE A 123 14.30 -14.07 2.35
N ILE A 124 13.08 -14.11 2.91
CA ILE A 124 12.28 -12.92 3.16
C ILE A 124 12.44 -12.51 4.61
N GLN A 125 12.98 -11.30 4.84
CA GLN A 125 13.31 -10.80 6.16
C GLN A 125 12.93 -9.33 6.34
N GLY A 126 13.01 -8.85 7.59
CA GLY A 126 12.93 -7.43 7.94
C GLY A 126 11.67 -6.74 7.42
N GLY A 127 11.82 -5.59 6.79
CA GLY A 127 10.72 -4.76 6.28
C GLY A 127 9.92 -5.37 5.12
N MET A 128 10.43 -6.45 4.48
CA MET A 128 9.69 -7.12 3.41
C MET A 128 8.53 -7.96 3.97
N ILE A 129 8.66 -8.51 5.17
CA ILE A 129 7.60 -9.30 5.82
C ILE A 129 6.31 -8.49 5.95
N PRO A 130 6.28 -7.34 6.67
CA PRO A 130 5.06 -6.56 6.81
C PRO A 130 4.53 -6.03 5.47
N LYS A 131 5.38 -5.83 4.48
CA LYS A 131 4.95 -5.41 3.13
C LYS A 131 4.15 -6.50 2.43
N LEU A 132 4.59 -7.76 2.48
CA LEU A 132 3.87 -8.91 1.95
C LEU A 132 2.60 -9.22 2.76
N GLU A 133 2.64 -9.10 4.08
CA GLU A 133 1.44 -9.22 4.92
C GLU A 133 0.37 -8.18 4.53
N ASN A 134 0.75 -6.93 4.32
CA ASN A 134 -0.15 -5.88 3.84
C ASN A 134 -0.69 -6.20 2.44
N ALA A 135 0.13 -6.79 1.56
CA ALA A 135 -0.30 -7.24 0.23
C ALA A 135 -1.39 -8.30 0.34
N TYR A 136 -1.21 -9.30 1.19
CA TYR A 136 -2.24 -10.33 1.42
C TYR A 136 -3.51 -9.79 2.05
N GLN A 137 -3.40 -8.83 2.98
CA GLN A 137 -4.58 -8.15 3.54
C GLN A 137 -5.37 -7.38 2.47
N ALA A 138 -4.67 -6.78 1.49
CA ALA A 138 -5.33 -6.10 0.39
C ALA A 138 -6.08 -7.09 -0.51
N ILE A 139 -5.47 -8.25 -0.82
CA ILE A 139 -6.09 -9.32 -1.61
C ILE A 139 -7.33 -9.88 -0.90
N ASP A 140 -7.24 -10.15 0.41
CA ASP A 140 -8.38 -10.62 1.22
C ASP A 140 -9.55 -9.62 1.23
N ALA A 141 -9.24 -8.34 1.07
CA ALA A 141 -10.25 -7.28 0.99
C ALA A 141 -10.79 -7.04 -0.43
N GLY A 142 -10.41 -7.87 -1.41
CA GLY A 142 -10.95 -7.84 -2.78
C GLY A 142 -10.07 -7.15 -3.82
N VAL A 143 -8.85 -6.73 -3.47
CA VAL A 143 -7.86 -6.28 -4.47
C VAL A 143 -7.47 -7.49 -5.33
N LYS A 144 -7.54 -7.35 -6.66
CA LYS A 144 -7.34 -8.45 -7.61
C LYS A 144 -5.94 -9.06 -7.52
N GLN A 145 -4.94 -8.22 -7.42
CA GLN A 145 -3.53 -8.62 -7.30
C GLN A 145 -2.70 -7.49 -6.70
N VAL A 146 -1.59 -7.86 -6.10
CA VAL A 146 -0.57 -6.91 -5.67
C VAL A 146 0.73 -7.21 -6.40
N ILE A 147 1.41 -6.17 -6.86
CA ILE A 147 2.70 -6.26 -7.54
C ILE A 147 3.73 -5.48 -6.72
N ILE A 148 4.85 -6.10 -6.43
CA ILE A 148 6.01 -5.46 -5.80
C ILE A 148 7.06 -5.27 -6.87
N THR A 149 7.45 -4.03 -7.14
CA THR A 149 8.32 -3.71 -8.29
C THR A 149 9.20 -2.50 -8.03
N GLN A 150 10.05 -2.17 -8.98
CA GLN A 150 10.80 -0.92 -9.03
C GLN A 150 10.05 0.10 -9.90
N ALA A 151 10.13 1.38 -9.56
CA ALA A 151 9.42 2.43 -10.28
C ALA A 151 9.72 2.48 -11.79
N SER A 152 10.96 2.16 -12.20
CA SER A 152 11.38 2.07 -13.61
C SER A 152 10.73 0.91 -14.37
N GLU A 153 10.26 -0.13 -13.69
CA GLU A 153 9.73 -1.36 -14.28
C GLU A 153 8.20 -1.40 -14.36
N ILE A 154 7.50 -0.38 -13.82
CA ILE A 154 6.02 -0.31 -13.78
C ILE A 154 5.40 -0.57 -15.16
N HIS A 155 5.93 0.09 -16.21
CA HIS A 155 5.38 -0.02 -17.57
C HIS A 155 5.68 -1.35 -18.25
N GLN A 156 6.63 -2.11 -17.72
CA GLN A 156 7.03 -3.40 -18.26
C GLN A 156 6.26 -4.57 -17.64
N GLY A 157 5.47 -4.29 -16.61
CA GLY A 157 4.72 -5.31 -15.85
C GLY A 157 5.63 -6.30 -15.12
N LYS A 158 6.89 -5.92 -14.89
CA LYS A 158 7.87 -6.73 -14.17
C LYS A 158 7.74 -6.53 -12.65
N GLY A 159 8.24 -7.49 -11.90
CA GLY A 159 8.23 -7.49 -10.45
C GLY A 159 7.70 -8.81 -9.88
N THR A 160 7.44 -8.82 -8.60
CA THR A 160 6.85 -9.96 -7.89
C THR A 160 5.34 -9.79 -7.81
N ARG A 161 4.60 -10.73 -8.35
CA ARG A 161 3.15 -10.82 -8.19
C ARG A 161 2.81 -11.57 -6.91
N VAL A 162 1.93 -10.99 -6.10
CA VAL A 162 1.41 -11.57 -4.86
C VAL A 162 -0.08 -11.91 -5.07
N PHE A 163 -0.50 -13.13 -4.68
CA PHE A 163 -1.89 -13.61 -4.84
C PHE A 163 -2.27 -14.65 -3.77
#